data_1a5bcd630a54b010e15f7ce54b26d2ef
#
_entry.id   1a5bcd630a54b010e15f7ce54b26d2ef
#
_cell.length_a   1.000
_cell.length_b   1.000
_cell.length_c   1.000
_cell.angle_alpha   90.00
_cell.angle_beta   90.00
_cell.angle_gamma   90.00
#
_symmetry.space_group_name_H-M   'P 1'
#
loop_
_entity.id
_entity.type
_entity.pdbx_description
1 polymer ?
#
loop_
_entity_poly.entity_id
_entity_poly.type
_entity_poly.pdbx_seq_one_letter_code
_entity_poly.pdbx_strand_id
1 'polypeptide(L)'
;MRLLSLYLLLTASFLSSHELQKFNLSLDFLETDESKEIEMDIKVPRNFYRPSLEENLNNGLNFDACNEKDFDLVNSTAGYLTFKKKITCNNFPRSLEARNFFSFYPDQTILVNIKKETSLQNQTFLNNSKSKIDFKEADQNFSFFSLGLNHFLGGYDHIAFVSLLALLIIGIKQLIYLLSGFTLGHAISITFSSLGFISVKISIIEILIGYSIILLALEYLTIRQVNKNRIMKINSMFWISLVCVSLVFFPEITVLSVGMALIGISYPYLITRNSLIRIIATIFFGLLHGFGFASNLSNFDSQSLVSSIILFNLGIEAAQILYAFFLLLVLNLIAKTRLISRLFLKDFISLIVFFFSTLWFIGRLLF
;
A
#
# COMPACT_ATOMS: atom_id res chain seq x y z
N MET A 1 16.79 -13.96 -25.65
CA MET A 1 16.63 -12.50 -25.62
C MET A 1 15.16 -12.06 -25.58
N ARG A 2 14.25 -12.50 -26.46
CA ARG A 2 12.83 -12.08 -26.44
C ARG A 2 12.06 -12.45 -25.16
N LEU A 3 12.35 -13.59 -24.53
CA LEU A 3 11.74 -13.99 -23.24
C LEU A 3 12.26 -13.13 -22.07
N LEU A 4 13.53 -12.72 -22.10
CA LEU A 4 14.11 -11.84 -21.09
C LEU A 4 13.56 -10.41 -21.20
N SER A 5 13.34 -9.92 -22.42
CA SER A 5 12.71 -8.59 -22.63
C SER A 5 11.22 -8.58 -22.26
N LEU A 6 10.49 -9.68 -22.51
CA LEU A 6 9.11 -9.84 -22.07
C LEU A 6 9.02 -9.95 -20.53
N TYR A 7 9.97 -10.65 -19.91
CA TYR A 7 10.13 -10.74 -18.46
C TYR A 7 10.41 -9.36 -17.85
N LEU A 8 11.36 -8.60 -18.43
CA LEU A 8 11.68 -7.25 -17.99
C LEU A 8 10.50 -6.26 -18.19
N LEU A 9 9.75 -6.38 -19.27
CA LEU A 9 8.55 -5.56 -19.51
C LEU A 9 7.41 -5.91 -18.54
N LEU A 10 7.16 -7.18 -18.27
CA LEU A 10 6.15 -7.62 -17.30
C LEU A 10 6.55 -7.25 -15.87
N THR A 11 7.82 -7.42 -15.50
CA THR A 11 8.29 -7.00 -14.16
C THR A 11 8.30 -5.49 -14.00
N ALA A 12 8.64 -4.72 -15.03
CA ALA A 12 8.58 -3.25 -14.98
C ALA A 12 7.15 -2.74 -14.76
N SER A 13 6.15 -3.34 -15.40
CA SER A 13 4.73 -2.97 -15.21
C SER A 13 4.22 -3.31 -13.80
N PHE A 14 4.73 -4.37 -13.17
CA PHE A 14 4.40 -4.75 -11.79
C PHE A 14 5.23 -4.00 -10.75
N LEU A 15 6.47 -3.63 -11.06
CA LEU A 15 7.34 -2.82 -10.21
C LEU A 15 6.81 -1.39 -10.03
N SER A 16 6.08 -0.86 -11.02
CA SER A 16 5.47 0.48 -10.94
C SER A 16 4.13 0.53 -10.19
N SER A 17 3.56 -0.61 -9.78
CA SER A 17 2.17 -0.68 -9.31
C SER A 17 1.96 -0.27 -7.85
N HIS A 18 3.00 -0.12 -7.03
CA HIS A 18 2.89 0.38 -5.66
C HIS A 18 4.00 1.38 -5.32
N GLU A 19 3.80 2.62 -5.67
CA GLU A 19 4.48 3.70 -4.97
C GLU A 19 3.81 3.87 -3.60
N LEU A 20 4.32 3.13 -2.61
CA LEU A 20 3.95 3.27 -1.22
C LEU A 20 4.34 4.65 -0.66
N GLN A 21 5.20 5.38 -1.36
CA GLN A 21 5.66 6.71 -0.99
C GLN A 21 4.97 7.76 -1.85
N LYS A 22 4.08 8.55 -1.25
CA LYS A 22 3.36 9.65 -1.90
C LYS A 22 3.93 10.99 -1.47
N PHE A 23 3.78 11.98 -2.35
CA PHE A 23 3.99 13.37 -1.98
C PHE A 23 2.92 13.79 -0.97
N ASN A 24 3.34 14.45 0.10
CA ASN A 24 2.43 14.91 1.13
C ASN A 24 2.56 16.41 1.30
N LEU A 25 1.51 17.14 0.94
CA LEU A 25 1.42 18.58 0.98
C LEU A 25 0.55 19.01 2.15
N SER A 26 1.07 19.84 3.01
CA SER A 26 0.33 20.48 4.10
C SER A 26 0.20 21.96 3.83
N LEU A 27 -1.00 22.48 3.82
CA LEU A 27 -1.32 23.89 3.68
C LEU A 27 -1.91 24.37 5.00
N ASP A 28 -1.23 25.28 5.66
CA ASP A 28 -1.73 25.91 6.89
C ASP A 28 -2.12 27.37 6.61
N PHE A 29 -3.39 27.69 6.75
CA PHE A 29 -3.95 29.01 6.51
C PHE A 29 -3.92 29.80 7.82
N LEU A 30 -3.05 30.82 7.86
CA LEU A 30 -2.84 31.68 9.01
C LEU A 30 -3.43 33.06 8.72
N GLU A 31 -4.28 33.56 9.61
CA GLU A 31 -4.85 34.90 9.51
C GLU A 31 -4.22 35.77 10.60
N THR A 32 -3.42 36.75 10.17
CA THR A 32 -2.84 37.78 11.07
C THR A 32 -3.58 39.10 10.84
N ASP A 33 -3.50 40.02 11.80
CA ASP A 33 -4.19 41.32 11.71
C ASP A 33 -3.79 42.16 10.47
N GLU A 34 -2.60 41.90 9.90
CA GLU A 34 -2.04 42.67 8.79
C GLU A 34 -1.96 41.91 7.46
N SER A 35 -1.99 40.56 7.48
CA SER A 35 -1.79 39.74 6.26
C SER A 35 -2.43 38.35 6.37
N LYS A 36 -2.77 37.80 5.21
CA LYS A 36 -3.19 36.39 5.08
C LYS A 36 -2.00 35.58 4.58
N GLU A 37 -1.51 34.70 5.42
CA GLU A 37 -0.35 33.86 5.12
C GLU A 37 -0.76 32.40 4.94
N ILE A 38 -0.05 31.70 4.05
CA ILE A 38 -0.18 30.25 3.89
C ILE A 38 1.22 29.67 4.10
N GLU A 39 1.34 28.82 5.09
CA GLU A 39 2.53 27.95 5.21
C GLU A 39 2.30 26.68 4.44
N MET A 40 3.16 26.43 3.47
CA MET A 40 3.12 25.25 2.62
C MET A 40 4.31 24.36 2.93
N ASP A 41 4.04 23.17 3.44
CA ASP A 41 5.04 22.14 3.71
C ASP A 41 4.83 20.97 2.76
N ILE A 42 5.83 20.61 1.96
CA ILE A 42 5.77 19.44 1.11
C ILE A 42 6.82 18.40 1.52
N LYS A 43 6.39 17.18 1.79
CA LYS A 43 7.26 16.02 2.01
C LYS A 43 7.35 15.22 0.73
N VAL A 44 8.56 15.12 0.21
CA VAL A 44 8.90 14.42 -1.02
C VAL A 44 9.66 13.14 -0.67
N PRO A 45 9.25 11.97 -1.13
CA PRO A 45 10.02 10.75 -0.95
C PRO A 45 11.42 10.88 -1.58
N ARG A 46 12.44 10.40 -0.88
CA ARG A 46 13.85 10.62 -1.26
C ARG A 46 14.24 10.00 -2.60
N ASN A 47 13.55 8.95 -3.03
CA ASN A 47 13.74 8.33 -4.34
C ASN A 47 13.36 9.24 -5.51
N PHE A 48 12.57 10.32 -5.26
CA PHE A 48 12.23 11.34 -6.26
C PHE A 48 13.21 12.50 -6.32
N TYR A 49 14.23 12.51 -5.46
CA TYR A 49 15.24 13.58 -5.51
C TYR A 49 15.96 13.61 -6.86
N ARG A 50 15.89 14.76 -7.50
CA ARG A 50 16.62 15.13 -8.73
C ARG A 50 17.10 16.57 -8.56
N PRO A 51 18.19 17.00 -9.23
CA PRO A 51 18.65 18.38 -9.15
C PRO A 51 17.59 19.43 -9.51
N SER A 52 16.63 19.07 -10.37
CA SER A 52 15.53 19.93 -10.80
C SER A 52 14.29 19.87 -9.89
N LEU A 53 14.34 19.14 -8.76
CA LEU A 53 13.16 18.92 -7.91
C LEU A 53 12.60 20.24 -7.35
N GLU A 54 13.45 21.11 -6.84
CA GLU A 54 13.04 22.40 -6.27
C GLU A 54 12.37 23.28 -7.33
N GLU A 55 12.98 23.37 -8.51
CA GLU A 55 12.43 24.09 -9.65
C GLU A 55 11.07 23.51 -10.09
N ASN A 56 10.95 22.18 -10.15
CA ASN A 56 9.71 21.52 -10.50
C ASN A 56 8.61 21.71 -9.44
N LEU A 57 8.95 21.80 -8.16
CA LEU A 57 8.02 22.12 -7.09
C LEU A 57 7.55 23.58 -7.18
N ASN A 58 8.48 24.53 -7.42
CA ASN A 58 8.15 25.95 -7.55
C ASN A 58 7.26 26.23 -8.75
N ASN A 59 7.55 25.60 -9.89
CA ASN A 59 6.77 25.79 -11.11
C ASN A 59 5.50 24.92 -11.15
N GLY A 60 5.44 23.89 -10.31
CA GLY A 60 4.42 22.86 -10.34
C GLY A 60 3.18 23.14 -9.50
N LEU A 61 3.33 23.90 -8.41
CA LEU A 61 2.29 24.17 -7.42
C LEU A 61 2.03 25.67 -7.33
N ASN A 62 0.91 26.14 -7.86
CA ASN A 62 0.61 27.56 -7.97
C ASN A 62 -0.74 27.92 -7.33
N PHE A 63 -0.79 29.08 -6.68
CA PHE A 63 -2.01 29.68 -6.15
C PHE A 63 -2.50 30.84 -7.01
N ASP A 64 -3.79 31.00 -7.05
CA ASP A 64 -4.40 32.18 -7.69
C ASP A 64 -4.11 33.43 -6.85
N ALA A 65 -3.47 34.45 -7.46
CA ALA A 65 -3.35 35.83 -6.92
C ALA A 65 -2.57 35.98 -5.59
N CYS A 66 -1.51 35.23 -5.39
CA CYS A 66 -0.60 35.36 -4.24
C CYS A 66 0.83 35.69 -4.66
N ASN A 67 1.59 36.35 -3.79
CA ASN A 67 3.04 36.51 -3.94
C ASN A 67 3.73 35.30 -3.35
N GLU A 68 4.39 34.54 -4.20
CA GLU A 68 5.03 33.29 -3.82
C GLU A 68 6.54 33.47 -3.69
N LYS A 69 7.11 32.93 -2.61
CA LYS A 69 8.55 32.70 -2.45
C LYS A 69 8.90 31.30 -2.94
N ASP A 70 10.17 31.06 -3.18
CA ASP A 70 10.63 29.73 -3.55
C ASP A 70 10.58 28.75 -2.35
N PHE A 71 10.54 27.46 -2.65
CA PHE A 71 10.65 26.42 -1.65
C PHE A 71 12.06 26.34 -1.08
N ASP A 72 12.17 26.30 0.23
CA ASP A 72 13.42 26.05 0.95
C ASP A 72 13.44 24.61 1.50
N LEU A 73 14.56 23.90 1.31
CA LEU A 73 14.77 22.59 1.92
C LEU A 73 15.06 22.77 3.43
N VAL A 74 14.12 22.35 4.29
CA VAL A 74 14.22 22.54 5.75
C VAL A 74 14.73 21.29 6.45
N ASN A 75 14.38 20.10 5.97
CA ASN A 75 14.73 18.85 6.64
C ASN A 75 14.98 17.72 5.63
N SER A 76 15.92 16.83 5.99
CA SER A 76 16.26 15.64 5.22
C SER A 76 16.36 14.45 6.16
N THR A 77 15.42 13.52 6.05
CA THR A 77 15.43 12.25 6.77
C THR A 77 15.83 11.09 5.85
N ALA A 78 16.00 9.90 6.39
CA ALA A 78 16.36 8.72 5.61
C ALA A 78 15.32 8.40 4.49
N GLY A 79 14.03 8.75 4.69
CA GLY A 79 12.94 8.44 3.75
C GLY A 79 12.39 9.62 2.97
N TYR A 80 12.50 10.86 3.51
CA TYR A 80 11.83 12.04 2.95
C TYR A 80 12.69 13.28 3.00
N LEU A 81 12.45 14.17 2.02
CA LEU A 81 12.90 15.57 2.00
C LEU A 81 11.69 16.45 2.31
N THR A 82 11.85 17.43 3.19
CA THR A 82 10.79 18.37 3.54
C THR A 82 11.17 19.75 3.04
N PHE A 83 10.36 20.28 2.16
CA PHE A 83 10.48 21.64 1.64
C PHE A 83 9.40 22.51 2.25
N LYS A 84 9.72 23.76 2.56
CA LYS A 84 8.78 24.74 3.09
C LYS A 84 8.77 25.99 2.22
N LYS A 85 7.56 26.58 2.13
CA LYS A 85 7.33 27.83 1.42
C LYS A 85 6.34 28.68 2.18
N LYS A 86 6.62 29.96 2.33
CA LYS A 86 5.66 30.94 2.85
C LYS A 86 5.09 31.76 1.71
N ILE A 87 3.78 31.91 1.69
CA ILE A 87 3.04 32.61 0.68
C ILE A 87 2.21 33.69 1.34
N THR A 88 2.34 34.91 0.85
CA THR A 88 1.59 36.06 1.36
C THR A 88 0.54 36.47 0.32
N CYS A 89 -0.71 36.53 0.77
CA CYS A 89 -1.84 36.83 -0.10
C CYS A 89 -2.60 38.05 0.41
N ASN A 90 -3.11 38.88 -0.49
CA ASN A 90 -4.03 39.97 -0.13
C ASN A 90 -5.39 39.41 0.33
N ASN A 91 -5.83 38.31 -0.30
CA ASN A 91 -6.99 37.51 0.08
C ASN A 91 -6.61 36.03 0.01
N PHE A 92 -7.24 35.19 0.83
CA PHE A 92 -7.02 33.75 0.68
C PHE A 92 -7.34 33.29 -0.75
N PRO A 93 -6.45 32.49 -1.36
CA PRO A 93 -6.65 32.01 -2.71
C PRO A 93 -7.91 31.12 -2.76
N ARG A 94 -8.54 31.09 -3.93
CA ARG A 94 -9.73 30.26 -4.15
C ARG A 94 -9.36 28.82 -4.49
N SER A 95 -8.18 28.64 -5.11
CA SER A 95 -7.76 27.32 -5.57
C SER A 95 -6.24 27.15 -5.55
N LEU A 96 -5.83 25.89 -5.45
CA LEU A 96 -4.47 25.42 -5.73
C LEU A 96 -4.49 24.65 -7.04
N GLU A 97 -3.60 24.98 -7.97
CA GLU A 97 -3.41 24.26 -9.22
C GLU A 97 -2.06 23.55 -9.24
N ALA A 98 -2.07 22.24 -9.54
CA ALA A 98 -0.91 21.37 -9.61
C ALA A 98 -0.72 20.73 -11.00
N ARG A 99 -1.33 21.31 -12.07
CA ARG A 99 -1.26 20.77 -13.43
C ARG A 99 0.18 20.62 -13.91
N ASN A 100 1.00 21.65 -13.70
CA ASN A 100 2.39 21.65 -14.13
C ASN A 100 3.22 20.63 -13.33
N PHE A 101 2.91 20.39 -12.05
CA PHE A 101 3.53 19.33 -11.26
C PHE A 101 3.33 17.97 -11.92
N PHE A 102 2.12 17.64 -12.36
CA PHE A 102 1.82 16.36 -13.00
C PHE A 102 2.39 16.23 -14.42
N SER A 103 2.84 17.31 -15.05
CA SER A 103 3.62 17.22 -16.30
C SER A 103 5.03 16.65 -16.06
N PHE A 104 5.61 16.89 -14.87
CA PHE A 104 6.90 16.33 -14.45
C PHE A 104 6.75 14.94 -13.80
N TYR A 105 5.62 14.70 -13.10
CA TYR A 105 5.35 13.51 -12.31
C TYR A 105 3.94 12.95 -12.60
N PRO A 106 3.68 12.43 -13.83
CA PRO A 106 2.32 12.10 -14.31
C PRO A 106 1.62 10.99 -13.53
N ASP A 107 2.38 10.06 -12.97
CA ASP A 107 1.85 8.89 -12.25
C ASP A 107 1.74 9.11 -10.74
N GLN A 108 2.12 10.32 -10.27
CA GLN A 108 2.14 10.61 -8.86
C GLN A 108 0.78 11.08 -8.33
N THR A 109 0.62 10.92 -7.02
CA THR A 109 -0.52 11.46 -6.27
C THR A 109 0.03 12.30 -5.11
N ILE A 110 -0.52 13.49 -4.93
CA ILE A 110 -0.23 14.36 -3.80
C ILE A 110 -1.38 14.23 -2.81
N LEU A 111 -1.07 13.86 -1.57
CA LEU A 111 -2.00 13.99 -0.46
C LEU A 111 -1.93 15.43 0.05
N VAL A 112 -3.04 16.15 0.01
CA VAL A 112 -3.13 17.54 0.45
C VAL A 112 -3.90 17.62 1.76
N ASN A 113 -3.23 18.12 2.80
CA ASN A 113 -3.81 18.41 4.11
C ASN A 113 -4.07 19.90 4.22
N ILE A 114 -5.31 20.30 4.40
CA ILE A 114 -5.71 21.69 4.57
C ILE A 114 -5.92 21.94 6.06
N LYS A 115 -5.15 22.86 6.61
CA LYS A 115 -5.21 23.26 8.02
C LYS A 115 -5.64 24.71 8.13
N LYS A 116 -6.27 25.04 9.24
CA LYS A 116 -6.53 26.42 9.65
C LYS A 116 -6.09 26.58 11.10
N GLU A 117 -5.16 27.52 11.35
CA GLU A 117 -4.57 27.74 12.66
C GLU A 117 -4.06 26.44 13.31
N THR A 118 -3.27 25.67 12.54
CA THR A 118 -2.70 24.37 12.91
C THR A 118 -3.68 23.19 13.04
N SER A 119 -5.00 23.44 13.06
CA SER A 119 -6.00 22.36 13.10
C SER A 119 -6.33 21.84 11.69
N LEU A 120 -6.32 20.51 11.52
CA LEU A 120 -6.70 19.87 10.25
C LEU A 120 -8.20 20.10 9.98
N GLN A 121 -8.52 20.84 8.91
CA GLN A 121 -9.89 21.10 8.48
C GLN A 121 -10.34 20.11 7.42
N ASN A 122 -9.47 19.80 6.47
CA ASN A 122 -9.82 18.94 5.36
C ASN A 122 -8.60 18.21 4.78
N GLN A 123 -8.85 17.11 4.08
CA GLN A 123 -7.84 16.35 3.37
C GLN A 123 -8.37 15.93 2.00
N THR A 124 -7.53 16.04 0.97
CA THR A 124 -7.90 15.66 -0.39
C THR A 124 -6.69 15.14 -1.15
N PHE A 125 -6.92 14.57 -2.32
CA PHE A 125 -5.85 14.14 -3.22
C PHE A 125 -5.85 14.96 -4.50
N LEU A 126 -4.64 15.23 -4.98
CA LEU A 126 -4.38 15.67 -6.34
C LEU A 126 -3.70 14.55 -7.12
N ASN A 127 -4.10 14.38 -8.35
CA ASN A 127 -3.46 13.52 -9.34
C ASN A 127 -3.62 14.15 -10.74
N ASN A 128 -3.09 13.51 -11.76
CA ASN A 128 -3.14 14.02 -13.12
C ASN A 128 -4.58 14.25 -13.63
N SER A 129 -5.55 13.45 -13.20
CA SER A 129 -6.96 13.59 -13.56
C SER A 129 -7.68 14.70 -12.76
N LYS A 130 -7.23 14.94 -11.52
CA LYS A 130 -7.73 15.96 -10.61
C LYS A 130 -6.57 16.83 -10.16
N SER A 131 -6.15 17.78 -11.01
CA SER A 131 -4.97 18.63 -10.79
C SER A 131 -5.28 19.96 -10.11
N LYS A 132 -6.53 20.23 -9.72
CA LYS A 132 -6.97 21.47 -9.08
C LYS A 132 -7.83 21.18 -7.85
N ILE A 133 -7.61 21.95 -6.79
CA ILE A 133 -8.46 21.98 -5.59
C ILE A 133 -9.10 23.36 -5.53
N ASP A 134 -10.42 23.43 -5.42
CA ASP A 134 -11.14 24.63 -5.04
C ASP A 134 -11.40 24.60 -3.53
N PHE A 135 -10.90 25.59 -2.80
CA PHE A 135 -11.00 25.61 -1.34
C PHE A 135 -12.42 25.91 -0.84
N LYS A 136 -13.31 26.44 -1.70
CA LYS A 136 -14.73 26.59 -1.36
C LYS A 136 -15.51 25.27 -1.44
N GLU A 137 -15.10 24.38 -2.37
CA GLU A 137 -15.71 23.06 -2.53
C GLU A 137 -15.03 22.00 -1.64
N ALA A 138 -13.86 22.31 -1.06
CA ALA A 138 -13.11 21.40 -0.18
C ALA A 138 -13.86 21.08 1.13
N ASP A 139 -14.96 21.77 1.45
CA ASP A 139 -15.90 21.43 2.52
C ASP A 139 -16.71 20.15 2.26
N GLN A 140 -16.58 19.54 1.07
CA GLN A 140 -17.20 18.27 0.78
C GLN A 140 -16.36 17.13 1.36
N ASN A 141 -16.78 16.69 2.53
CA ASN A 141 -16.49 15.43 3.24
C ASN A 141 -15.55 14.48 2.50
N PHE A 142 -14.23 14.70 2.64
CA PHE A 142 -13.27 13.67 2.30
C PHE A 142 -13.48 12.53 3.31
N SER A 143 -14.13 11.49 2.87
CA SER A 143 -14.38 10.35 3.72
C SER A 143 -13.12 9.47 3.77
N PHE A 144 -12.48 9.34 4.93
CA PHE A 144 -11.43 8.33 5.16
C PHE A 144 -11.91 6.93 4.80
N PHE A 145 -13.21 6.70 4.90
CA PHE A 145 -13.84 5.48 4.42
C PHE A 145 -13.64 5.29 2.91
N SER A 146 -13.89 6.34 2.09
CA SER A 146 -13.63 6.28 0.65
C SER A 146 -12.15 6.09 0.33
N LEU A 147 -11.25 6.68 1.13
CA LEU A 147 -9.82 6.46 1.00
C LEU A 147 -9.47 4.99 1.23
N GLY A 148 -10.06 4.36 2.25
CA GLY A 148 -9.86 2.93 2.53
C GLY A 148 -10.37 2.03 1.41
N LEU A 149 -11.54 2.32 0.84
CA LEU A 149 -12.06 1.64 -0.35
C LEU A 149 -11.08 1.72 -1.53
N ASN A 150 -10.62 2.93 -1.84
CA ASN A 150 -9.72 3.17 -2.97
C ASN A 150 -8.33 2.56 -2.73
N HIS A 151 -7.85 2.56 -1.49
CA HIS A 151 -6.61 1.92 -1.11
C HIS A 151 -6.64 0.41 -1.39
N PHE A 152 -7.72 -0.27 -0.98
CA PHE A 152 -7.90 -1.69 -1.27
C PHE A 152 -7.98 -1.96 -2.78
N LEU A 153 -8.81 -1.20 -3.50
CA LEU A 153 -9.02 -1.40 -4.95
C LEU A 153 -7.77 -1.08 -5.79
N GLY A 154 -6.94 -0.17 -5.33
CA GLY A 154 -5.65 0.14 -5.95
C GLY A 154 -4.52 -0.80 -5.52
N GLY A 155 -4.71 -1.62 -4.47
CA GLY A 155 -3.71 -2.53 -3.92
C GLY A 155 -3.77 -3.93 -4.55
N TYR A 156 -2.95 -4.21 -5.55
CA TYR A 156 -2.90 -5.55 -6.16
C TYR A 156 -2.52 -6.65 -5.17
N ASP A 157 -1.70 -6.34 -4.17
CA ASP A 157 -1.34 -7.21 -3.05
C ASP A 157 -2.56 -7.56 -2.19
N HIS A 158 -3.37 -6.58 -1.84
CA HIS A 158 -4.62 -6.77 -1.11
C HIS A 158 -5.60 -7.64 -1.92
N ILE A 159 -5.77 -7.33 -3.20
CA ILE A 159 -6.64 -8.10 -4.12
C ILE A 159 -6.15 -9.55 -4.23
N ALA A 160 -4.84 -9.77 -4.41
CA ALA A 160 -4.24 -11.10 -4.49
C ALA A 160 -4.44 -11.88 -3.19
N PHE A 161 -4.18 -11.24 -2.04
CA PHE A 161 -4.33 -11.84 -0.72
C PHE A 161 -5.78 -12.25 -0.44
N VAL A 162 -6.74 -11.34 -0.62
CA VAL A 162 -8.16 -11.60 -0.39
C VAL A 162 -8.70 -12.64 -1.38
N SER A 163 -8.22 -12.66 -2.63
CA SER A 163 -8.57 -13.70 -3.58
C SER A 163 -8.20 -15.09 -3.06
N LEU A 164 -6.96 -15.28 -2.60
CA LEU A 164 -6.51 -16.55 -2.05
C LEU A 164 -7.31 -16.95 -0.80
N LEU A 165 -7.58 -16.03 0.11
CA LEU A 165 -8.44 -16.31 1.28
C LEU A 165 -9.83 -16.78 0.85
N ALA A 166 -10.46 -16.10 -0.10
CA ALA A 166 -11.78 -16.46 -0.60
C ALA A 166 -11.81 -17.83 -1.30
N LEU A 167 -10.71 -18.20 -2.00
CA LEU A 167 -10.59 -19.50 -2.63
C LEU A 167 -10.38 -20.63 -1.61
N LEU A 168 -9.70 -20.35 -0.51
CA LEU A 168 -9.24 -21.31 0.48
C LEU A 168 -10.35 -21.68 1.48
N ILE A 169 -11.20 -20.71 1.82
CA ILE A 169 -12.21 -20.85 2.86
C ILE A 169 -13.56 -21.27 2.26
N ILE A 170 -14.25 -22.19 2.94
CA ILE A 170 -15.56 -22.71 2.50
C ILE A 170 -16.70 -21.92 3.16
N GLY A 171 -16.53 -21.47 4.40
CA GLY A 171 -17.57 -20.81 5.18
C GLY A 171 -17.47 -19.30 5.20
N ILE A 172 -18.59 -18.62 4.86
CA ILE A 172 -18.62 -17.14 4.80
C ILE A 172 -18.29 -16.50 6.14
N LYS A 173 -18.74 -17.05 7.26
CA LYS A 173 -18.44 -16.55 8.60
C LYS A 173 -16.92 -16.59 8.89
N GLN A 174 -16.28 -17.72 8.55
CA GLN A 174 -14.84 -17.86 8.73
C GLN A 174 -14.06 -16.88 7.84
N LEU A 175 -14.51 -16.66 6.61
CA LEU A 175 -13.89 -15.69 5.70
C LEU A 175 -13.97 -14.27 6.30
N ILE A 176 -15.13 -13.85 6.80
CA ILE A 176 -15.28 -12.53 7.45
C ILE A 176 -14.33 -12.41 8.65
N TYR A 177 -14.27 -13.41 9.55
CA TYR A 177 -13.33 -13.36 10.69
C TYR A 177 -11.88 -13.21 10.27
N LEU A 178 -11.46 -13.82 9.17
CA LEU A 178 -10.10 -13.69 8.67
C LEU A 178 -9.86 -12.33 8.03
N LEU A 179 -10.82 -11.80 7.28
CA LEU A 179 -10.73 -10.44 6.72
C LEU A 179 -10.68 -9.39 7.84
N SER A 180 -11.55 -9.50 8.86
CA SER A 180 -11.50 -8.61 10.04
C SER A 180 -10.20 -8.76 10.82
N GLY A 181 -9.65 -9.97 10.92
CA GLY A 181 -8.33 -10.20 11.53
C GLY A 181 -7.21 -9.48 10.77
N PHE A 182 -7.23 -9.54 9.43
CA PHE A 182 -6.30 -8.79 8.59
C PHE A 182 -6.45 -7.28 8.79
N THR A 183 -7.68 -6.75 8.76
CA THR A 183 -7.97 -5.32 8.97
C THR A 183 -7.53 -4.86 10.36
N LEU A 184 -7.71 -5.69 11.39
CA LEU A 184 -7.24 -5.39 12.74
C LEU A 184 -5.69 -5.26 12.79
N GLY A 185 -4.98 -6.22 12.21
CA GLY A 185 -3.52 -6.15 12.10
C GLY A 185 -3.06 -4.91 11.36
N HIS A 186 -3.71 -4.60 10.24
CA HIS A 186 -3.45 -3.42 9.43
C HIS A 186 -3.69 -2.12 10.22
N ALA A 187 -4.79 -2.01 10.97
CA ALA A 187 -5.07 -0.86 11.82
C ALA A 187 -4.02 -0.66 12.93
N ILE A 188 -3.60 -1.75 13.57
CA ILE A 188 -2.58 -1.72 14.62
C ILE A 188 -1.26 -1.17 14.07
N SER A 189 -0.77 -1.69 12.96
CA SER A 189 0.52 -1.26 12.39
C SER A 189 0.49 0.18 11.89
N ILE A 190 -0.60 0.60 11.25
CA ILE A 190 -0.79 2.01 10.87
C ILE A 190 -0.76 2.90 12.11
N THR A 191 -1.46 2.53 13.17
CA THR A 191 -1.52 3.34 14.40
C THR A 191 -0.12 3.50 15.01
N PHE A 192 0.61 2.41 15.22
CA PHE A 192 1.95 2.47 15.81
C PHE A 192 2.95 3.25 14.96
N SER A 193 2.87 3.12 13.65
CA SER A 193 3.76 3.84 12.75
C SER A 193 3.38 5.32 12.63
N SER A 194 2.07 5.65 12.58
CA SER A 194 1.61 7.05 12.51
C SER A 194 1.93 7.83 13.78
N LEU A 195 1.96 7.17 14.93
CA LEU A 195 2.40 7.75 16.21
C LEU A 195 3.94 7.82 16.35
N GLY A 196 4.69 7.34 15.37
CA GLY A 196 6.16 7.38 15.37
C GLY A 196 6.82 6.33 16.27
N PHE A 197 6.07 5.38 16.87
CA PHE A 197 6.64 4.34 17.72
C PHE A 197 7.47 3.32 16.93
N ILE A 198 7.11 3.06 15.69
CA ILE A 198 7.79 2.07 14.85
C ILE A 198 8.06 2.68 13.47
N SER A 199 9.33 2.65 13.06
CA SER A 199 9.77 3.02 11.71
C SER A 199 10.42 1.79 11.07
N VAL A 200 9.92 1.35 9.93
CA VAL A 200 10.41 0.18 9.21
C VAL A 200 10.86 0.58 7.81
N LYS A 201 11.92 -0.05 7.32
CA LYS A 201 12.36 0.13 5.92
C LYS A 201 11.30 -0.45 4.98
N ILE A 202 10.77 0.38 4.09
CA ILE A 202 9.70 0.01 3.15
C ILE A 202 10.09 -1.17 2.27
N SER A 203 11.35 -1.23 1.79
CA SER A 203 11.84 -2.35 0.99
C SER A 203 11.70 -3.71 1.68
N ILE A 204 11.95 -3.77 2.99
CA ILE A 204 11.77 -5.01 3.77
C ILE A 204 10.29 -5.38 3.86
N ILE A 205 9.42 -4.39 4.08
CA ILE A 205 7.98 -4.62 4.17
C ILE A 205 7.43 -5.15 2.84
N GLU A 206 7.83 -4.60 1.71
CA GLU A 206 7.41 -5.06 0.38
C GLU A 206 7.81 -6.52 0.10
N ILE A 207 9.03 -6.92 0.51
CA ILE A 207 9.48 -8.31 0.45
C ILE A 207 8.56 -9.21 1.30
N LEU A 208 8.24 -8.79 2.53
CA LEU A 208 7.41 -9.55 3.46
C LEU A 208 5.94 -9.62 3.02
N ILE A 209 5.42 -8.59 2.36
CA ILE A 209 4.08 -8.60 1.74
C ILE A 209 4.05 -9.67 0.64
N GLY A 210 4.97 -9.63 -0.32
CA GLY A 210 5.07 -10.66 -1.36
C GLY A 210 5.21 -12.07 -0.79
N TYR A 211 6.04 -12.22 0.24
CA TYR A 211 6.20 -13.47 0.98
C TYR A 211 4.89 -13.97 1.60
N SER A 212 4.09 -13.09 2.23
CA SER A 212 2.81 -13.46 2.86
C SER A 212 1.81 -14.04 1.86
N ILE A 213 1.76 -13.46 0.65
CA ILE A 213 0.89 -13.96 -0.43
C ILE A 213 1.38 -15.32 -0.93
N ILE A 214 2.70 -15.52 -1.07
CA ILE A 214 3.26 -16.83 -1.44
C ILE A 214 2.90 -17.89 -0.41
N LEU A 215 3.00 -17.59 0.90
CA LEU A 215 2.60 -18.52 1.95
C LEU A 215 1.15 -18.95 1.83
N LEU A 216 0.24 -18.01 1.59
CA LEU A 216 -1.18 -18.29 1.46
C LEU A 216 -1.48 -19.11 0.20
N ALA A 217 -0.78 -18.86 -0.91
CA ALA A 217 -0.89 -19.65 -2.12
C ALA A 217 -0.37 -21.09 -1.92
N LEU A 218 0.74 -21.25 -1.21
CA LEU A 218 1.28 -22.56 -0.82
C LEU A 218 0.34 -23.32 0.11
N GLU A 219 -0.33 -22.63 1.03
CA GLU A 219 -1.37 -23.21 1.87
C GLU A 219 -2.50 -23.80 1.00
N TYR A 220 -3.02 -22.99 0.05
CA TYR A 220 -4.05 -23.44 -0.87
C TYR A 220 -3.61 -24.71 -1.63
N LEU A 221 -2.43 -24.68 -2.23
CA LEU A 221 -1.88 -25.81 -2.99
C LEU A 221 -1.70 -27.05 -2.11
N THR A 222 -1.25 -26.90 -0.86
CA THR A 222 -1.03 -28.01 0.08
C THR A 222 -2.36 -28.68 0.49
N ILE A 223 -3.41 -27.89 0.72
CA ILE A 223 -4.73 -28.42 1.10
C ILE A 223 -5.39 -29.16 -0.08
N ARG A 224 -5.16 -28.69 -1.31
CA ARG A 224 -5.80 -29.20 -2.53
C ARG A 224 -5.16 -30.48 -3.06
N GLN A 225 -3.88 -30.73 -2.81
CA GLN A 225 -3.17 -31.83 -3.45
C GLN A 225 -3.38 -33.18 -2.75
N VAL A 226 -3.50 -34.23 -3.54
CA VAL A 226 -3.59 -35.63 -3.08
C VAL A 226 -2.27 -36.07 -2.43
N ASN A 227 -1.14 -35.60 -2.97
CA ASN A 227 0.19 -35.96 -2.46
C ASN A 227 0.85 -34.78 -1.71
N LYS A 228 0.37 -34.54 -0.48
CA LYS A 228 0.88 -33.49 0.40
C LYS A 228 2.38 -33.55 0.62
N ASN A 229 2.94 -34.78 0.76
CA ASN A 229 4.37 -34.97 1.01
C ASN A 229 5.25 -34.46 -0.13
N ARG A 230 4.78 -34.62 -1.38
CA ARG A 230 5.51 -34.12 -2.55
C ARG A 230 5.53 -32.59 -2.58
N ILE A 231 4.41 -31.95 -2.33
CA ILE A 231 4.30 -30.49 -2.28
C ILE A 231 5.16 -29.93 -1.15
N MET A 232 5.13 -30.54 0.05
CA MET A 232 5.93 -30.11 1.17
C MET A 232 7.43 -30.24 0.90
N LYS A 233 7.87 -31.29 0.20
CA LYS A 233 9.27 -31.43 -0.23
C LYS A 233 9.69 -30.31 -1.21
N ILE A 234 8.85 -30.04 -2.22
CA ILE A 234 9.11 -28.98 -3.20
C ILE A 234 9.17 -27.61 -2.49
N ASN A 235 8.24 -27.34 -1.58
CA ASN A 235 8.23 -26.13 -0.77
C ASN A 235 9.52 -25.99 0.06
N SER A 236 9.92 -27.05 0.76
CA SER A 236 11.18 -27.03 1.53
C SER A 236 12.40 -26.81 0.66
N MET A 237 12.48 -27.46 -0.50
CA MET A 237 13.57 -27.24 -1.46
C MET A 237 13.62 -25.80 -1.96
N PHE A 238 12.46 -25.19 -2.26
CA PHE A 238 12.37 -23.80 -2.69
C PHE A 238 12.97 -22.85 -1.63
N TRP A 239 12.53 -22.97 -0.37
CA TRP A 239 13.02 -22.10 0.71
C TRP A 239 14.49 -22.34 1.05
N ILE A 240 14.95 -23.59 1.04
CA ILE A 240 16.37 -23.92 1.26
C ILE A 240 17.22 -23.33 0.13
N SER A 241 16.77 -23.45 -1.13
CA SER A 241 17.51 -22.86 -2.26
C SER A 241 17.60 -21.34 -2.16
N LEU A 242 16.54 -20.65 -1.67
CA LEU A 242 16.56 -19.22 -1.44
C LEU A 242 17.63 -18.83 -0.38
N VAL A 243 17.72 -19.59 0.71
CA VAL A 243 18.77 -19.38 1.75
C VAL A 243 20.16 -19.60 1.16
N CYS A 244 20.36 -20.67 0.40
CA CYS A 244 21.66 -20.92 -0.25
C CYS A 244 22.07 -19.80 -1.21
N VAL A 245 21.12 -19.28 -2.01
CA VAL A 245 21.37 -18.17 -2.93
C VAL A 245 21.68 -16.89 -2.15
N SER A 246 20.95 -16.61 -1.07
CA SER A 246 21.22 -15.43 -0.25
C SER A 246 22.58 -15.47 0.45
N LEU A 247 23.00 -16.63 0.92
CA LEU A 247 24.32 -16.83 1.53
C LEU A 247 25.47 -16.50 0.57
N VAL A 248 25.31 -16.83 -0.71
CA VAL A 248 26.36 -16.65 -1.73
C VAL A 248 26.37 -15.26 -2.33
N PHE A 249 25.20 -14.73 -2.66
CA PHE A 249 25.06 -13.51 -3.49
C PHE A 249 24.59 -12.29 -2.70
N PHE A 250 23.89 -12.48 -1.56
CA PHE A 250 23.21 -11.41 -0.80
C PHE A 250 23.34 -11.61 0.71
N PRO A 251 24.58 -11.55 1.28
CA PRO A 251 24.81 -11.86 2.69
C PRO A 251 24.02 -10.97 3.65
N GLU A 252 23.69 -9.75 3.24
CA GLU A 252 22.93 -8.75 4.02
C GLU A 252 21.51 -9.21 4.37
N ILE A 253 20.87 -9.99 3.49
CA ILE A 253 19.51 -10.49 3.68
C ILE A 253 19.45 -11.95 4.14
N THR A 254 20.60 -12.58 4.41
CA THR A 254 20.66 -14.00 4.79
C THR A 254 19.84 -14.30 6.04
N VAL A 255 19.96 -13.46 7.07
CA VAL A 255 19.19 -13.64 8.32
C VAL A 255 17.68 -13.58 8.05
N LEU A 256 17.24 -12.63 7.21
CA LEU A 256 15.85 -12.51 6.80
C LEU A 256 15.41 -13.76 6.01
N SER A 257 16.22 -14.24 5.06
CA SER A 257 15.90 -15.41 4.25
C SER A 257 15.82 -16.70 5.06
N VAL A 258 16.66 -16.86 6.09
CA VAL A 258 16.57 -17.97 7.05
C VAL A 258 15.26 -17.91 7.83
N GLY A 259 14.89 -16.75 8.37
CA GLY A 259 13.61 -16.55 9.06
C GLY A 259 12.41 -16.87 8.17
N MET A 260 12.40 -16.37 6.94
CA MET A 260 11.38 -16.69 5.94
C MET A 260 11.32 -18.18 5.61
N ALA A 261 12.48 -18.84 5.47
CA ALA A 261 12.53 -20.27 5.19
C ALA A 261 11.96 -21.12 6.36
N LEU A 262 12.31 -20.79 7.59
CA LEU A 262 11.78 -21.48 8.77
C LEU A 262 10.24 -21.39 8.84
N ILE A 263 9.68 -20.21 8.63
CA ILE A 263 8.23 -20.00 8.60
C ILE A 263 7.64 -20.68 7.36
N GLY A 264 8.22 -20.48 6.17
CA GLY A 264 7.71 -21.01 4.90
C GLY A 264 7.67 -22.53 4.85
N ILE A 265 8.58 -23.21 5.53
CA ILE A 265 8.59 -24.68 5.66
C ILE A 265 7.57 -25.15 6.70
N SER A 266 7.48 -24.46 7.85
CA SER A 266 6.64 -24.89 8.96
C SER A 266 5.17 -24.50 8.81
N TYR A 267 4.86 -23.36 8.18
CA TYR A 267 3.53 -22.80 8.09
C TYR A 267 2.48 -23.76 7.45
N PRO A 268 2.71 -24.35 6.26
CA PRO A 268 1.72 -25.25 5.66
C PRO A 268 1.44 -26.50 6.52
N TYR A 269 2.43 -26.93 7.34
CA TYR A 269 2.28 -28.05 8.25
C TYR A 269 1.45 -27.68 9.49
N LEU A 270 1.71 -26.52 10.08
CA LEU A 270 1.05 -26.04 11.30
C LEU A 270 -0.42 -25.71 11.04
N ILE A 271 -0.72 -25.05 9.93
CA ILE A 271 -2.05 -24.56 9.62
C ILE A 271 -3.07 -25.70 9.34
N THR A 272 -2.59 -26.84 8.86
CA THR A 272 -3.45 -28.02 8.68
C THR A 272 -3.88 -28.65 10.00
N ARG A 273 -3.20 -28.33 11.10
CA ARG A 273 -3.48 -28.87 12.43
C ARG A 273 -4.36 -27.96 13.30
N ASN A 274 -4.28 -26.63 13.11
CA ASN A 274 -4.99 -25.71 14.00
C ASN A 274 -5.51 -24.48 13.23
N SER A 275 -6.82 -24.27 13.25
CA SER A 275 -7.47 -23.12 12.61
C SER A 275 -7.10 -21.76 13.27
N LEU A 276 -6.73 -21.75 14.56
CA LEU A 276 -6.30 -20.53 15.24
C LEU A 276 -5.02 -19.98 14.64
N ILE A 277 -4.12 -20.85 14.16
CA ILE A 277 -2.87 -20.43 13.52
C ILE A 277 -3.17 -19.57 12.27
N ARG A 278 -4.23 -19.91 11.54
CA ARG A 278 -4.65 -19.12 10.36
C ARG A 278 -5.11 -17.72 10.75
N ILE A 279 -5.86 -17.58 11.84
CA ILE A 279 -6.30 -16.27 12.33
C ILE A 279 -5.08 -15.43 12.76
N ILE A 280 -4.17 -16.01 13.54
CA ILE A 280 -2.95 -15.32 13.99
C ILE A 280 -2.08 -14.91 12.79
N ALA A 281 -1.90 -15.81 11.83
CA ALA A 281 -1.15 -15.52 10.61
C ALA A 281 -1.80 -14.38 9.80
N THR A 282 -3.14 -14.38 9.70
CA THR A 282 -3.86 -13.34 8.96
C THR A 282 -3.73 -11.97 9.64
N ILE A 283 -3.79 -11.90 10.97
CA ILE A 283 -3.50 -10.67 11.74
C ILE A 283 -2.07 -10.21 11.47
N PHE A 284 -1.10 -11.13 11.52
CA PHE A 284 0.29 -10.82 11.25
C PHE A 284 0.51 -10.31 9.81
N PHE A 285 -0.15 -10.91 8.82
CA PHE A 285 -0.09 -10.43 7.44
C PHE A 285 -0.72 -9.03 7.31
N GLY A 286 -1.81 -8.75 8.02
CA GLY A 286 -2.38 -7.41 8.12
C GLY A 286 -1.40 -6.39 8.71
N LEU A 287 -0.66 -6.76 9.77
CA LEU A 287 0.41 -5.92 10.33
C LEU A 287 1.45 -5.54 9.28
N LEU A 288 1.91 -6.51 8.48
CA LEU A 288 2.89 -6.25 7.41
C LEU A 288 2.36 -5.25 6.38
N HIS A 289 1.12 -5.46 5.91
CA HIS A 289 0.50 -4.59 4.90
C HIS A 289 0.28 -3.15 5.43
N GLY A 290 -0.13 -3.00 6.68
CA GLY A 290 -0.36 -1.69 7.28
C GLY A 290 0.93 -0.87 7.47
N PHE A 291 2.07 -1.50 7.75
CA PHE A 291 3.36 -0.80 7.75
C PHE A 291 3.73 -0.21 6.39
N GLY A 292 3.31 -0.84 5.30
CA GLY A 292 3.53 -0.32 3.95
C GLY A 292 2.83 1.02 3.70
N PHE A 293 1.68 1.26 4.33
CA PHE A 293 0.89 2.48 4.13
C PHE A 293 1.14 3.58 5.18
N ALA A 294 1.70 3.23 6.32
CA ALA A 294 1.78 4.09 7.50
C ALA A 294 2.57 5.40 7.29
N SER A 295 3.55 5.41 6.38
CA SER A 295 4.30 6.62 6.03
C SER A 295 3.43 7.75 5.47
N ASN A 296 2.26 7.43 4.93
CA ASN A 296 1.31 8.39 4.34
C ASN A 296 0.43 9.09 5.40
N LEU A 297 0.38 8.57 6.63
CA LEU A 297 -0.49 9.06 7.70
C LEU A 297 0.24 9.79 8.85
N SER A 298 1.56 9.97 8.76
CA SER A 298 2.40 10.52 9.84
C SER A 298 2.19 12.00 10.19
N ASN A 299 1.22 12.69 9.58
CA ASN A 299 1.00 14.14 9.75
C ASN A 299 -0.38 14.50 10.31
N PHE A 300 -1.08 13.56 10.90
CA PHE A 300 -2.39 13.85 11.50
C PHE A 300 -2.24 14.41 12.91
N ASP A 301 -3.13 15.35 13.26
CA ASP A 301 -3.30 15.77 14.63
C ASP A 301 -3.85 14.60 15.47
N SER A 302 -3.34 14.44 16.69
CA SER A 302 -3.63 13.29 17.56
C SER A 302 -5.12 13.07 17.84
N GLN A 303 -5.93 14.12 17.84
CA GLN A 303 -7.37 14.01 18.10
C GLN A 303 -8.16 13.46 16.90
N SER A 304 -7.76 13.79 15.68
CA SER A 304 -8.41 13.30 14.44
C SER A 304 -7.86 11.96 13.97
N LEU A 305 -6.66 11.58 14.42
CA LEU A 305 -5.95 10.39 13.97
C LEU A 305 -6.74 9.09 14.21
N VAL A 306 -7.29 8.92 15.40
CA VAL A 306 -8.02 7.69 15.77
C VAL A 306 -9.25 7.49 14.90
N SER A 307 -10.08 8.53 14.75
CA SER A 307 -11.29 8.46 13.90
C SER A 307 -10.93 8.23 12.43
N SER A 308 -9.88 8.85 11.94
CA SER A 308 -9.39 8.69 10.57
C SER A 308 -8.93 7.27 10.30
N ILE A 309 -8.15 6.67 11.21
CA ILE A 309 -7.68 5.29 11.10
C ILE A 309 -8.86 4.31 11.15
N ILE A 310 -9.83 4.52 12.03
CA ILE A 310 -11.02 3.66 12.13
C ILE A 310 -11.82 3.71 10.83
N LEU A 311 -12.17 4.90 10.33
CA LEU A 311 -12.94 5.07 9.09
C LEU A 311 -12.19 4.49 7.88
N PHE A 312 -10.88 4.71 7.80
CA PHE A 312 -10.04 4.16 6.75
C PHE A 312 -10.06 2.63 6.74
N ASN A 313 -9.88 2.00 7.89
CA ASN A 313 -9.88 0.53 8.00
C ASN A 313 -11.29 -0.06 7.79
N LEU A 314 -12.36 0.63 8.20
CA LEU A 314 -13.73 0.24 7.85
C LEU A 314 -13.96 0.27 6.34
N GLY A 315 -13.39 1.25 5.63
CA GLY A 315 -13.41 1.31 4.17
C GLY A 315 -12.70 0.12 3.52
N ILE A 316 -11.52 -0.24 4.04
CA ILE A 316 -10.78 -1.42 3.58
C ILE A 316 -11.61 -2.69 3.81
N GLU A 317 -12.14 -2.89 5.01
CA GLU A 317 -12.92 -4.08 5.34
C GLU A 317 -14.18 -4.22 4.48
N ALA A 318 -14.90 -3.12 4.27
CA ALA A 318 -16.05 -3.12 3.38
C ALA A 318 -15.67 -3.52 1.94
N ALA A 319 -14.58 -2.98 1.41
CA ALA A 319 -14.09 -3.31 0.08
C ALA A 319 -13.65 -4.78 -0.03
N GLN A 320 -12.95 -5.31 0.98
CA GLN A 320 -12.53 -6.72 1.04
C GLN A 320 -13.72 -7.66 1.02
N ILE A 321 -14.74 -7.40 1.84
CA ILE A 321 -15.96 -8.23 1.92
C ILE A 321 -16.71 -8.18 0.58
N LEU A 322 -16.92 -6.99 0.02
CA LEU A 322 -17.60 -6.82 -1.28
C LEU A 322 -16.83 -7.51 -2.40
N TYR A 323 -15.52 -7.35 -2.46
CA TYR A 323 -14.68 -8.01 -3.46
C TYR A 323 -14.71 -9.54 -3.33
N ALA A 324 -14.54 -10.07 -2.11
CA ALA A 324 -14.59 -11.51 -1.87
C ALA A 324 -15.93 -12.11 -2.26
N PHE A 325 -17.04 -11.44 -1.92
CA PHE A 325 -18.38 -11.85 -2.32
C PHE A 325 -18.56 -11.83 -3.85
N PHE A 326 -18.13 -10.75 -4.51
CA PHE A 326 -18.16 -10.61 -5.96
C PHE A 326 -17.36 -11.73 -6.65
N LEU A 327 -16.12 -11.98 -6.19
CA LEU A 327 -15.27 -13.04 -6.72
C LEU A 327 -15.96 -14.41 -6.61
N LEU A 328 -16.52 -14.76 -5.44
CA LEU A 328 -17.21 -16.02 -5.21
C LEU A 328 -18.48 -16.14 -6.06
N LEU A 329 -19.20 -15.04 -6.25
CA LEU A 329 -20.38 -14.99 -7.13
C LEU A 329 -19.99 -15.28 -8.58
N VAL A 330 -18.97 -14.58 -9.10
CA VAL A 330 -18.47 -14.79 -10.48
C VAL A 330 -18.01 -16.23 -10.69
N LEU A 331 -17.24 -16.78 -9.75
CA LEU A 331 -16.81 -18.18 -9.82
C LEU A 331 -17.99 -19.17 -9.85
N ASN A 332 -19.04 -18.91 -9.07
CA ASN A 332 -20.25 -19.73 -9.06
C ASN A 332 -21.03 -19.60 -10.37
N LEU A 333 -21.15 -18.39 -10.93
CA LEU A 333 -21.84 -18.16 -12.20
C LEU A 333 -21.13 -18.88 -13.37
N ILE A 334 -19.79 -18.75 -13.46
CA ILE A 334 -19.01 -19.44 -14.48
C ILE A 334 -19.13 -20.96 -14.31
N ALA A 335 -19.06 -21.47 -13.10
CA ALA A 335 -19.20 -22.91 -12.84
C ALA A 335 -20.59 -23.46 -13.22
N LYS A 336 -21.67 -22.66 -13.14
CA LYS A 336 -22.99 -23.03 -13.59
C LYS A 336 -23.11 -23.26 -15.10
N THR A 337 -22.26 -22.65 -15.90
CA THR A 337 -22.24 -22.86 -17.36
C THR A 337 -21.78 -24.25 -17.75
N ARG A 338 -21.20 -25.02 -16.83
CA ARG A 338 -20.58 -26.34 -17.04
C ARG A 338 -19.42 -26.39 -18.04
N LEU A 339 -19.01 -25.23 -18.60
CA LEU A 339 -17.87 -25.13 -19.51
C LEU A 339 -16.56 -25.37 -18.79
N ILE A 340 -16.45 -24.83 -17.56
CA ILE A 340 -15.23 -24.92 -16.76
C ILE A 340 -15.62 -25.31 -15.33
N SER A 341 -14.89 -26.27 -14.74
CA SER A 341 -15.16 -26.66 -13.36
C SER A 341 -14.76 -25.57 -12.38
N ARG A 342 -15.53 -25.38 -11.30
CA ARG A 342 -15.22 -24.44 -10.22
C ARG A 342 -13.83 -24.68 -9.61
N LEU A 343 -13.43 -25.96 -9.55
CA LEU A 343 -12.14 -26.37 -9.02
C LEU A 343 -11.00 -25.91 -9.91
N PHE A 344 -11.15 -26.10 -11.22
CA PHE A 344 -10.15 -25.63 -12.20
C PHE A 344 -9.96 -24.12 -12.13
N LEU A 345 -11.05 -23.34 -12.03
CA LEU A 345 -10.97 -21.88 -11.89
C LEU A 345 -10.21 -21.46 -10.64
N LYS A 346 -10.50 -22.11 -9.50
CA LYS A 346 -9.81 -21.86 -8.25
C LYS A 346 -8.32 -22.16 -8.34
N ASP A 347 -7.96 -23.31 -8.90
CA ASP A 347 -6.58 -23.74 -9.06
C ASP A 347 -5.84 -22.79 -10.03
N PHE A 348 -6.48 -22.39 -11.11
CA PHE A 348 -5.92 -21.46 -12.11
C PHE A 348 -5.65 -20.08 -11.50
N ILE A 349 -6.59 -19.49 -10.77
CA ILE A 349 -6.41 -18.20 -10.09
C ILE A 349 -5.29 -18.31 -9.05
N SER A 350 -5.27 -19.37 -8.26
CA SER A 350 -4.23 -19.58 -7.25
C SER A 350 -2.82 -19.68 -7.87
N LEU A 351 -2.69 -20.36 -9.00
CA LEU A 351 -1.43 -20.47 -9.73
C LEU A 351 -0.98 -19.12 -10.31
N ILE A 352 -1.90 -18.34 -10.87
CA ILE A 352 -1.61 -16.98 -11.36
C ILE A 352 -1.13 -16.10 -10.21
N VAL A 353 -1.86 -16.08 -9.10
CA VAL A 353 -1.47 -15.28 -7.94
C VAL A 353 -0.11 -15.73 -7.38
N PHE A 354 0.12 -17.03 -7.27
CA PHE A 354 1.43 -17.57 -6.84
C PHE A 354 2.55 -17.11 -7.76
N PHE A 355 2.37 -17.21 -9.07
CA PHE A 355 3.37 -16.82 -10.07
C PHE A 355 3.71 -15.32 -9.95
N PHE A 356 2.70 -14.45 -9.96
CA PHE A 356 2.92 -13.01 -9.88
C PHE A 356 3.50 -12.58 -8.53
N SER A 357 3.05 -13.17 -7.41
CA SER A 357 3.60 -12.88 -6.10
C SER A 357 5.06 -13.31 -5.98
N THR A 358 5.43 -14.44 -6.62
CA THR A 358 6.81 -14.89 -6.65
C THR A 358 7.69 -13.96 -7.49
N LEU A 359 7.20 -13.50 -8.64
CA LEU A 359 7.91 -12.52 -9.46
C LEU A 359 8.12 -11.20 -8.71
N TRP A 360 7.07 -10.72 -8.05
CA TRP A 360 7.16 -9.51 -7.24
C TRP A 360 8.15 -9.67 -6.07
N PHE A 361 8.03 -10.75 -5.31
CA PHE A 361 8.93 -11.08 -4.21
C PHE A 361 10.40 -11.09 -4.67
N ILE A 362 10.71 -11.80 -5.77
CA ILE A 362 12.07 -11.86 -6.33
C ILE A 362 12.52 -10.47 -6.80
N GLY A 363 11.65 -9.72 -7.46
CA GLY A 363 11.95 -8.37 -7.92
C GLY A 363 12.32 -7.43 -6.76
N ARG A 364 11.59 -7.49 -5.63
CA ARG A 364 11.89 -6.67 -4.45
C ARG A 364 13.09 -7.17 -3.64
N LEU A 365 13.46 -8.43 -3.80
CA LEU A 365 14.64 -9.01 -3.16
C LEU A 365 15.93 -8.61 -3.87
N LEU A 366 15.87 -8.42 -5.20
CA LEU A 366 17.05 -8.16 -6.04
C LEU A 366 17.30 -6.67 -6.32
N PHE A 367 16.28 -5.82 -6.24
CA PHE A 367 16.31 -4.39 -6.54
C PHE A 367 15.72 -3.54 -5.40
#